data_e3bdefaa031808d7c603131c369a7a36
#
_entry.id   e3bdefaa031808d7c603131c369a7a36
#
_cell.length_a   1.000
_cell.length_b   1.000
_cell.length_c   1.000
_cell.angle_alpha   90.00
_cell.angle_beta   90.00
_cell.angle_gamma   90.00
#
_symmetry.space_group_name_H-M   'P 1'
#
loop_
_entity.id
_entity.type
_entity.pdbx_description
1 polymer ?
#
loop_
_entity_poly.entity_id
_entity_poly.type
_entity_poly.pdbx_seq_one_letter_code
_entity_poly.pdbx_strand_id
1 'polypeptide(L)'
;MEQNLLTVSILVSGRTETTFRCLDSLQPLRDVVDTEVILVDTGCNDTMRERLKSYASKILSFQWCNDFSKARNAGLAEASGQWFLYLDDDEWFVDIQNLIDFFQSGECNNYTSASYIQRNYLDMEGSQYTDTRVGRMARITPELHFESRIHEYLTPTGNLHKNLTAVVEHYGYVYATEEDKIEHFKRNQVLLEEMIKEEPGRLRWRLQLLQEYRSIDDYTQMEILGAAGVKMINESDTPDNEEARVYIGSFYAARILAAMGKE
;
A
#
# COMPACT_ATOMS: atom_id res chain seq x y z
N MET A 1 -26.80 -13.06 -13.23
CA MET A 1 -25.34 -13.20 -13.47
C MET A 1 -24.78 -13.67 -12.15
N GLU A 2 -24.00 -14.73 -12.13
CA GLU A 2 -23.26 -15.11 -10.93
C GLU A 2 -22.31 -13.97 -10.58
N GLN A 3 -22.24 -13.62 -9.30
CA GLN A 3 -21.39 -12.56 -8.79
C GLN A 3 -19.97 -13.11 -8.70
N ASN A 4 -18.96 -12.40 -9.26
CA ASN A 4 -17.56 -12.77 -9.10
C ASN A 4 -17.23 -12.98 -7.60
N LEU A 5 -16.34 -13.91 -7.30
CA LEU A 5 -15.91 -14.13 -5.91
C LEU A 5 -14.90 -13.07 -5.46
N LEU A 6 -14.01 -12.67 -6.37
CA LEU A 6 -12.93 -11.74 -6.09
C LEU A 6 -12.81 -10.64 -7.15
N THR A 7 -12.66 -9.40 -6.71
CA THR A 7 -12.17 -8.30 -7.54
C THR A 7 -10.72 -8.01 -7.17
N VAL A 8 -9.81 -8.03 -8.15
CA VAL A 8 -8.44 -7.55 -8.01
C VAL A 8 -8.35 -6.17 -8.67
N SER A 9 -7.92 -5.15 -7.93
CA SER A 9 -7.75 -3.79 -8.46
C SER A 9 -6.30 -3.35 -8.39
N ILE A 10 -5.78 -2.80 -9.49
CA ILE A 10 -4.39 -2.36 -9.61
C ILE A 10 -4.37 -0.95 -10.18
N LEU A 11 -3.64 -0.04 -9.53
CA LEU A 11 -3.30 1.25 -10.11
C LEU A 11 -2.14 1.05 -11.09
N VAL A 12 -2.29 1.54 -12.33
CA VAL A 12 -1.26 1.41 -13.37
C VAL A 12 -0.85 2.80 -13.87
N SER A 13 0.46 3.04 -13.91
CA SER A 13 1.01 4.37 -14.20
C SER A 13 2.03 4.40 -15.37
N GLY A 14 2.14 3.31 -16.13
CA GLY A 14 3.06 3.23 -17.27
C GLY A 14 4.36 2.47 -16.99
N ARG A 15 4.54 1.86 -15.84
CA ARG A 15 5.65 0.94 -15.51
C ARG A 15 5.45 -0.39 -16.23
N THR A 16 5.94 -0.49 -17.46
CA THR A 16 5.58 -1.60 -18.36
C THR A 16 6.01 -2.97 -17.82
N GLU A 17 7.25 -3.13 -17.38
CA GLU A 17 7.80 -4.43 -16.99
C GLU A 17 7.16 -4.96 -15.71
N THR A 18 7.16 -4.17 -14.64
CA THR A 18 6.62 -4.57 -13.34
C THR A 18 5.12 -4.81 -13.40
N THR A 19 4.37 -3.94 -14.09
CA THR A 19 2.92 -4.10 -14.26
C THR A 19 2.57 -5.45 -14.90
N PHE A 20 3.25 -5.85 -15.99
CA PHE A 20 2.94 -7.13 -16.62
C PHE A 20 3.39 -8.31 -15.76
N ARG A 21 4.49 -8.20 -15.03
CA ARG A 21 4.90 -9.22 -14.07
C ARG A 21 3.87 -9.37 -12.93
N CYS A 22 3.32 -8.27 -12.41
CA CYS A 22 2.22 -8.26 -11.46
C CYS A 22 1.01 -9.02 -12.02
N LEU A 23 0.55 -8.66 -13.22
CA LEU A 23 -0.61 -9.26 -13.87
C LEU A 23 -0.41 -10.75 -14.18
N ASP A 24 0.76 -11.15 -14.67
CA ASP A 24 1.09 -12.54 -14.95
C ASP A 24 1.10 -13.40 -13.67
N SER A 25 1.53 -12.83 -12.53
CA SER A 25 1.55 -13.53 -11.24
C SER A 25 0.16 -13.89 -10.72
N LEU A 26 -0.88 -13.23 -11.20
CA LEU A 26 -2.27 -13.50 -10.85
C LEU A 26 -2.90 -14.63 -11.66
N GLN A 27 -2.25 -15.10 -12.74
CA GLN A 27 -2.84 -16.10 -13.62
C GLN A 27 -3.23 -17.40 -12.91
N PRO A 28 -2.40 -17.98 -12.00
CA PRO A 28 -2.80 -19.19 -11.26
C PRO A 28 -4.06 -19.02 -10.41
N LEU A 29 -4.27 -17.83 -9.85
CA LEU A 29 -5.48 -17.49 -9.09
C LEU A 29 -6.70 -17.39 -10.02
N ARG A 30 -6.56 -16.68 -11.14
CA ARG A 30 -7.63 -16.48 -12.13
C ARG A 30 -8.09 -17.76 -12.81
N ASP A 31 -7.22 -18.75 -12.93
CA ASP A 31 -7.56 -20.04 -13.54
C ASP A 31 -8.54 -20.87 -12.69
N VAL A 32 -8.61 -20.60 -11.39
CA VAL A 32 -9.31 -21.46 -10.43
C VAL A 32 -10.27 -20.73 -9.49
N VAL A 33 -10.18 -19.40 -9.39
CA VAL A 33 -11.09 -18.53 -8.61
C VAL A 33 -11.75 -17.55 -9.56
N ASP A 34 -13.09 -17.46 -9.49
CA ASP A 34 -13.83 -16.50 -10.30
C ASP A 34 -13.45 -15.07 -9.93
N THR A 35 -12.59 -14.48 -10.78
CA THR A 35 -11.86 -13.24 -10.49
C THR A 35 -12.03 -12.24 -11.62
N GLU A 36 -12.52 -11.04 -11.30
CA GLU A 36 -12.40 -9.89 -12.18
C GLU A 36 -11.14 -9.08 -11.87
N VAL A 37 -10.52 -8.50 -12.90
CA VAL A 37 -9.39 -7.60 -12.78
C VAL A 37 -9.79 -6.21 -13.27
N ILE A 38 -9.66 -5.22 -12.38
CA ILE A 38 -9.93 -3.80 -12.67
C ILE A 38 -8.61 -3.05 -12.63
N LEU A 39 -8.23 -2.46 -13.77
CA LEU A 39 -7.06 -1.60 -13.86
C LEU A 39 -7.50 -0.14 -13.82
N VAL A 40 -6.92 0.63 -12.91
CA VAL A 40 -7.14 2.08 -12.83
C VAL A 40 -5.93 2.76 -13.46
N ASP A 41 -6.12 3.25 -14.68
CA ASP A 41 -5.09 3.88 -15.51
C ASP A 41 -4.92 5.34 -15.09
N THR A 42 -3.78 5.63 -14.48
CA THR A 42 -3.41 6.97 -13.98
C THR A 42 -2.40 7.69 -14.88
N GLY A 43 -1.99 7.07 -16.01
CA GLY A 43 -1.02 7.70 -16.92
C GLY A 43 -0.34 6.77 -17.93
N CYS A 44 -0.98 5.67 -18.30
CA CYS A 44 -0.45 4.77 -19.35
C CYS A 44 -0.49 5.42 -20.74
N ASN A 45 0.51 5.12 -21.57
CA ASN A 45 0.46 5.44 -22.99
C ASN A 45 -0.47 4.48 -23.75
N ASP A 46 -0.83 4.82 -24.99
CA ASP A 46 -1.78 4.04 -25.80
C ASP A 46 -1.29 2.61 -26.07
N THR A 47 0.01 2.41 -26.29
CA THR A 47 0.60 1.10 -26.52
C THR A 47 0.45 0.18 -25.29
N MET A 48 0.71 0.70 -24.11
CA MET A 48 0.51 -0.03 -22.87
C MET A 48 -0.96 -0.33 -22.64
N ARG A 49 -1.82 0.68 -22.81
CA ARG A 49 -3.28 0.54 -22.63
C ARG A 49 -3.87 -0.56 -23.53
N GLU A 50 -3.41 -0.65 -24.79
CA GLU A 50 -3.84 -1.72 -25.70
C GLU A 50 -3.43 -3.12 -25.20
N ARG A 51 -2.20 -3.27 -24.69
CA ARG A 51 -1.72 -4.54 -24.13
C ARG A 51 -2.48 -4.94 -22.86
N LEU A 52 -2.85 -3.97 -22.02
CA LEU A 52 -3.58 -4.22 -20.75
C LEU A 52 -4.97 -4.81 -20.97
N LYS A 53 -5.59 -4.63 -22.16
CA LYS A 53 -6.92 -5.15 -22.48
C LYS A 53 -7.03 -6.68 -22.38
N SER A 54 -5.95 -7.41 -22.60
CA SER A 54 -5.95 -8.88 -22.48
C SER A 54 -5.95 -9.38 -21.03
N TYR A 55 -5.60 -8.53 -20.09
CA TYR A 55 -5.52 -8.88 -18.66
C TYR A 55 -6.74 -8.43 -17.86
N ALA A 56 -7.38 -7.35 -18.29
CA ALA A 56 -8.39 -6.67 -17.52
C ALA A 56 -9.81 -7.03 -17.93
N SER A 57 -10.68 -7.17 -16.92
CA SER A 57 -12.14 -7.16 -17.11
C SER A 57 -12.64 -5.73 -17.38
N LYS A 58 -12.00 -4.75 -16.75
CA LYS A 58 -12.24 -3.31 -16.95
C LYS A 58 -10.95 -2.51 -16.87
N ILE A 59 -10.85 -1.44 -17.67
CA ILE A 59 -9.81 -0.41 -17.56
C ILE A 59 -10.52 0.93 -17.36
N LEU A 60 -10.24 1.58 -16.24
CA LEU A 60 -10.81 2.88 -15.87
C LEU A 60 -9.74 3.95 -16.08
N SER A 61 -10.05 4.97 -16.86
CA SER A 61 -9.18 6.15 -16.97
C SER A 61 -9.40 7.05 -15.76
N PHE A 62 -8.33 7.34 -15.02
CA PHE A 62 -8.36 8.20 -13.85
C PHE A 62 -7.35 9.35 -14.00
N GLN A 63 -7.85 10.57 -13.99
CA GLN A 63 -6.96 11.72 -13.99
C GLN A 63 -6.29 11.86 -12.62
N TRP A 64 -4.97 11.68 -12.58
CA TRP A 64 -4.22 11.79 -11.34
C TRP A 64 -4.42 13.13 -10.63
N CYS A 65 -4.72 13.10 -9.34
CA CYS A 65 -5.09 14.27 -8.54
C CYS A 65 -4.33 14.33 -7.20
N ASN A 66 -3.16 13.73 -7.11
CA ASN A 66 -2.34 13.66 -5.89
C ASN A 66 -3.09 13.03 -4.70
N ASP A 67 -3.83 11.96 -4.97
CA ASP A 67 -4.64 11.27 -3.97
C ASP A 67 -4.82 9.80 -4.38
N PHE A 68 -4.04 8.91 -3.74
CA PHE A 68 -4.11 7.47 -4.00
C PHE A 68 -5.46 6.88 -3.60
N SER A 69 -6.06 7.34 -2.48
CA SER A 69 -7.34 6.81 -2.03
C SER A 69 -8.46 7.06 -3.05
N LYS A 70 -8.47 8.22 -3.71
CA LYS A 70 -9.45 8.51 -4.76
C LYS A 70 -9.29 7.60 -5.97
N ALA A 71 -8.05 7.32 -6.39
CA ALA A 71 -7.79 6.40 -7.48
C ALA A 71 -8.20 4.96 -7.11
N ARG A 72 -7.88 4.49 -5.90
CA ARG A 72 -8.30 3.18 -5.38
C ARG A 72 -9.82 3.09 -5.26
N ASN A 73 -10.47 4.13 -4.74
CA ASN A 73 -11.93 4.19 -4.62
C ASN A 73 -12.63 4.15 -5.97
N ALA A 74 -12.04 4.70 -7.04
CA ALA A 74 -12.58 4.56 -8.39
C ALA A 74 -12.62 3.08 -8.84
N GLY A 75 -11.56 2.30 -8.53
CA GLY A 75 -11.54 0.86 -8.78
C GLY A 75 -12.53 0.08 -7.92
N LEU A 76 -12.61 0.43 -6.63
CA LEU A 76 -13.54 -0.21 -5.69
C LEU A 76 -15.02 0.04 -6.07
N ALA A 77 -15.36 1.23 -6.54
CA ALA A 77 -16.71 1.58 -6.96
C ALA A 77 -17.23 0.73 -8.15
N GLU A 78 -16.32 0.21 -8.97
CA GLU A 78 -16.62 -0.63 -10.13
C GLU A 78 -16.53 -2.14 -9.83
N ALA A 79 -16.15 -2.50 -8.60
CA ALA A 79 -15.98 -3.89 -8.19
C ALA A 79 -17.31 -4.63 -8.11
N SER A 80 -17.34 -5.85 -8.65
CA SER A 80 -18.51 -6.74 -8.61
C SER A 80 -18.31 -7.98 -7.75
N GLY A 81 -17.10 -8.19 -7.21
CA GLY A 81 -16.77 -9.33 -6.37
C GLY A 81 -17.37 -9.28 -4.96
N GLN A 82 -17.31 -10.41 -4.27
CA GLN A 82 -17.62 -10.47 -2.84
C GLN A 82 -16.44 -9.99 -1.99
N TRP A 83 -15.23 -10.17 -2.52
CA TRP A 83 -13.96 -9.75 -1.92
C TRP A 83 -13.24 -8.76 -2.83
N PHE A 84 -12.51 -7.85 -2.22
CA PHE A 84 -11.62 -6.90 -2.89
C PHE A 84 -10.18 -7.14 -2.48
N LEU A 85 -9.29 -7.27 -3.45
CA LEU A 85 -7.84 -7.31 -3.29
C LEU A 85 -7.25 -6.15 -4.08
N TYR A 86 -6.32 -5.39 -3.50
CA TYR A 86 -5.57 -4.39 -4.25
C TYR A 86 -4.08 -4.66 -4.22
N LEU A 87 -3.42 -4.37 -5.32
CA LEU A 87 -1.98 -4.47 -5.51
C LEU A 87 -1.43 -3.15 -6.06
N ASP A 88 -0.15 -2.94 -5.85
CA ASP A 88 0.63 -1.95 -6.59
C ASP A 88 1.18 -2.59 -7.87
N ASP A 89 1.45 -1.79 -8.92
CA ASP A 89 1.91 -2.31 -10.22
C ASP A 89 3.40 -2.73 -10.22
N ASP A 90 4.04 -2.66 -9.05
CA ASP A 90 5.40 -3.14 -8.75
C ASP A 90 5.44 -4.27 -7.71
N GLU A 91 4.30 -4.90 -7.45
CA GLU A 91 4.14 -6.08 -6.60
C GLU A 91 3.74 -7.30 -7.44
N TRP A 92 4.30 -8.48 -7.20
CA TRP A 92 3.89 -9.73 -7.84
C TRP A 92 4.00 -10.92 -6.90
N PHE A 93 3.04 -11.84 -6.99
CA PHE A 93 3.05 -13.06 -6.20
C PHE A 93 4.16 -14.00 -6.66
N VAL A 94 4.93 -14.52 -5.70
CA VAL A 94 5.89 -15.62 -5.89
C VAL A 94 5.41 -16.89 -5.19
N ASP A 95 4.55 -16.76 -4.20
CA ASP A 95 3.78 -17.85 -3.58
C ASP A 95 2.33 -17.37 -3.41
N ILE A 96 1.44 -17.88 -4.24
CA ILE A 96 0.02 -17.52 -4.26
C ILE A 96 -0.87 -18.68 -3.76
N GLN A 97 -0.33 -19.87 -3.51
CA GLN A 97 -1.12 -21.08 -3.26
C GLN A 97 -2.05 -20.91 -2.06
N ASN A 98 -1.57 -20.36 -0.96
CA ASN A 98 -2.40 -20.19 0.24
C ASN A 98 -3.57 -19.20 0.04
N LEU A 99 -3.42 -18.22 -0.86
CA LEU A 99 -4.52 -17.34 -1.28
C LEU A 99 -5.54 -18.10 -2.12
N ILE A 100 -5.11 -18.97 -3.03
CA ILE A 100 -5.99 -19.84 -3.83
C ILE A 100 -6.78 -20.74 -2.89
N ASP A 101 -6.11 -21.44 -1.97
CA ASP A 101 -6.73 -22.36 -1.02
C ASP A 101 -7.79 -21.66 -0.15
N PHE A 102 -7.52 -20.43 0.28
CA PHE A 102 -8.44 -19.62 1.06
C PHE A 102 -9.78 -19.39 0.35
N PHE A 103 -9.76 -19.16 -0.95
CA PHE A 103 -10.98 -19.00 -1.74
C PHE A 103 -11.60 -20.33 -2.14
N GLN A 104 -10.84 -21.30 -2.64
CA GLN A 104 -11.35 -22.57 -3.13
C GLN A 104 -11.98 -23.43 -2.03
N SER A 105 -11.40 -23.43 -0.83
CA SER A 105 -11.96 -24.16 0.31
C SER A 105 -13.25 -23.54 0.88
N GLY A 106 -13.57 -22.31 0.48
CA GLY A 106 -14.64 -21.53 1.09
C GLY A 106 -14.28 -20.98 2.48
N GLU A 107 -13.02 -21.11 2.94
CA GLU A 107 -12.58 -20.57 4.22
C GLU A 107 -12.81 -19.04 4.30
N CYS A 108 -12.72 -18.35 3.17
CA CYS A 108 -13.00 -16.92 3.05
C CYS A 108 -14.37 -16.51 3.62
N ASN A 109 -15.33 -17.42 3.70
CA ASN A 109 -16.66 -17.14 4.26
C ASN A 109 -16.64 -16.86 5.77
N ASN A 110 -15.60 -17.25 6.48
CA ASN A 110 -15.46 -17.07 7.92
C ASN A 110 -14.76 -15.77 8.31
N TYR A 111 -14.31 -14.96 7.33
CA TYR A 111 -13.51 -13.76 7.58
C TYR A 111 -14.08 -12.53 6.86
N THR A 112 -13.71 -11.35 7.35
CA THR A 112 -14.10 -10.05 6.77
C THR A 112 -12.90 -9.35 6.11
N SER A 113 -11.68 -9.74 6.48
CA SER A 113 -10.45 -9.20 5.91
C SER A 113 -9.33 -10.23 5.92
N ALA A 114 -8.32 -10.01 5.09
CA ALA A 114 -7.12 -10.83 5.07
C ALA A 114 -5.87 -10.01 4.76
N SER A 115 -4.72 -10.56 5.19
CA SER A 115 -3.39 -10.03 4.92
C SER A 115 -2.49 -11.13 4.37
N TYR A 116 -1.46 -10.73 3.64
CA TYR A 116 -0.40 -11.60 3.14
C TYR A 116 0.98 -10.99 3.45
N ILE A 117 2.05 -11.67 3.05
CA ILE A 117 3.42 -11.24 3.28
C ILE A 117 3.89 -10.43 2.06
N GLN A 118 4.31 -9.19 2.28
CA GLN A 118 5.02 -8.38 1.30
C GLN A 118 6.51 -8.42 1.62
N ARG A 119 7.28 -8.96 0.70
CA ARG A 119 8.74 -9.01 0.77
C ARG A 119 9.32 -7.79 0.09
N ASN A 120 9.77 -6.85 0.91
CA ASN A 120 10.36 -5.59 0.45
C ASN A 120 11.87 -5.78 0.28
N TYR A 121 12.34 -5.76 -0.96
CA TYR A 121 13.77 -5.79 -1.25
C TYR A 121 14.41 -4.45 -0.96
N LEU A 122 15.67 -4.50 -0.53
CA LEU A 122 16.49 -3.35 -0.16
C LEU A 122 17.67 -3.16 -1.12
N ASP A 123 17.91 -4.14 -2.01
CA ASP A 123 18.93 -4.10 -3.06
C ASP A 123 18.42 -4.72 -4.37
N MET A 124 19.08 -4.39 -5.48
CA MET A 124 18.72 -4.90 -6.82
C MET A 124 19.02 -6.39 -6.99
N GLU A 125 19.98 -6.93 -6.25
CA GLU A 125 20.39 -8.33 -6.27
C GLU A 125 19.41 -9.24 -5.56
N GLY A 126 18.48 -8.68 -4.77
CA GLY A 126 17.51 -9.43 -3.97
C GLY A 126 18.15 -10.19 -2.80
N SER A 127 19.34 -9.72 -2.35
CA SER A 127 20.10 -10.36 -1.26
C SER A 127 19.63 -9.90 0.12
N GLN A 128 19.08 -8.69 0.22
CA GLN A 128 18.55 -8.10 1.45
C GLN A 128 17.07 -7.75 1.28
N TYR A 129 16.27 -8.17 2.23
CA TYR A 129 14.84 -7.87 2.25
C TYR A 129 14.27 -7.81 3.66
N THR A 130 13.09 -7.24 3.78
CA THR A 130 12.25 -7.29 4.98
C THR A 130 10.87 -7.80 4.63
N ASP A 131 10.35 -8.75 5.41
CA ASP A 131 8.98 -9.23 5.26
C ASP A 131 8.04 -8.40 6.13
N THR A 132 7.02 -7.83 5.53
CA THR A 132 5.98 -7.06 6.21
C THR A 132 4.62 -7.68 5.91
N ARG A 133 3.77 -7.78 6.91
CA ARG A 133 2.39 -8.22 6.70
C ARG A 133 1.51 -7.05 6.30
N VAL A 134 0.85 -7.17 5.15
CA VAL A 134 0.03 -6.09 4.57
C VAL A 134 -1.43 -6.51 4.47
N GLY A 135 -2.34 -5.67 4.97
CA GLY A 135 -3.78 -5.87 4.92
C GLY A 135 -4.36 -5.32 3.61
N ARG A 136 -4.30 -6.12 2.55
CA ARG A 136 -4.66 -5.69 1.19
C ARG A 136 -5.99 -6.28 0.70
N MET A 137 -6.74 -6.97 1.58
CA MET A 137 -7.97 -7.66 1.21
C MET A 137 -9.08 -7.42 2.23
N ALA A 138 -10.30 -7.19 1.73
CA ALA A 138 -11.51 -7.12 2.56
C ALA A 138 -12.74 -7.61 1.78
N ARG A 139 -13.79 -8.03 2.53
CA ARG A 139 -15.13 -8.20 1.96
C ARG A 139 -15.69 -6.86 1.53
N ILE A 140 -16.30 -6.83 0.35
CA ILE A 140 -16.98 -5.63 -0.14
C ILE A 140 -18.27 -5.44 0.66
N THR A 141 -18.37 -4.28 1.31
CA THR A 141 -19.59 -3.77 1.96
C THR A 141 -19.88 -2.37 1.44
N PRO A 142 -21.10 -1.86 1.62
CA PRO A 142 -21.45 -0.50 1.18
C PRO A 142 -20.59 0.60 1.81
N GLU A 143 -20.02 0.35 2.99
CA GLU A 143 -19.21 1.28 3.75
C GLU A 143 -17.71 1.17 3.43
N LEU A 144 -17.28 0.09 2.75
CA LEU A 144 -15.87 -0.16 2.45
C LEU A 144 -15.33 0.95 1.53
N HIS A 145 -14.25 1.58 1.93
CA HIS A 145 -13.60 2.61 1.14
C HIS A 145 -12.12 2.73 1.52
N PHE A 146 -11.36 3.44 0.68
CA PHE A 146 -9.99 3.83 1.00
C PHE A 146 -9.97 5.21 1.62
N GLU A 147 -9.16 5.38 2.66
CA GLU A 147 -8.83 6.65 3.28
C GLU A 147 -7.35 6.98 3.10
N SER A 148 -7.01 8.26 3.18
CA SER A 148 -5.69 8.89 3.11
C SER A 148 -5.15 9.04 1.70
N ARG A 149 -4.61 10.25 1.42
CA ARG A 149 -4.03 10.60 0.11
C ARG A 149 -2.82 9.77 -0.25
N ILE A 150 -2.03 9.37 0.78
CA ILE A 150 -0.85 8.53 0.69
C ILE A 150 -0.85 7.55 1.86
N HIS A 151 -0.23 6.39 1.71
CA HIS A 151 -0.33 5.27 2.65
C HIS A 151 -1.79 4.92 2.95
N GLU A 152 -2.57 4.91 1.89
CA GLU A 152 -4.00 4.64 1.91
C GLU A 152 -4.29 3.24 2.43
N TYR A 153 -5.42 3.08 3.06
CA TYR A 153 -5.85 1.81 3.63
C TYR A 153 -7.36 1.62 3.49
N LEU A 154 -7.78 0.35 3.39
CA LEU A 154 -9.19 -0.04 3.38
C LEU A 154 -9.80 0.08 4.78
N THR A 155 -11.00 0.65 4.85
CA THR A 155 -11.79 0.76 6.08
C THR A 155 -13.29 0.87 5.77
N PRO A 156 -14.20 0.37 6.63
CA PRO A 156 -13.97 -0.60 7.72
C PRO A 156 -13.74 -2.01 7.18
N THR A 157 -12.81 -2.77 7.75
CA THR A 157 -12.51 -4.15 7.30
C THR A 157 -13.11 -5.23 8.18
N GLY A 158 -13.88 -4.84 9.21
CA GLY A 158 -14.47 -5.76 10.18
C GLY A 158 -13.45 -6.37 11.14
N ASN A 159 -13.91 -7.32 11.99
CA ASN A 159 -13.11 -7.83 13.11
C ASN A 159 -12.57 -9.26 12.90
N LEU A 160 -13.02 -9.95 11.85
CA LEU A 160 -12.59 -11.33 11.55
C LEU A 160 -11.49 -11.31 10.50
N HIS A 161 -10.23 -11.33 10.94
CA HIS A 161 -9.06 -11.19 10.09
C HIS A 161 -8.30 -12.51 9.90
N LYS A 162 -7.90 -12.82 8.66
CA LYS A 162 -7.06 -13.97 8.31
C LYS A 162 -5.65 -13.53 7.92
N ASN A 163 -4.66 -14.13 8.55
CA ASN A 163 -3.26 -14.02 8.13
C ASN A 163 -2.94 -15.15 7.13
N LEU A 164 -2.76 -14.80 5.86
CA LEU A 164 -2.32 -15.73 4.82
C LEU A 164 -0.80 -15.81 4.77
N THR A 165 -0.28 -16.94 4.25
CA THR A 165 1.15 -17.14 4.04
C THR A 165 1.58 -16.83 2.61
N ALA A 166 0.67 -16.47 1.73
CA ALA A 166 1.00 -16.02 0.38
C ALA A 166 2.02 -14.87 0.42
N VAL A 167 2.94 -14.84 -0.54
CA VAL A 167 4.06 -13.90 -0.59
C VAL A 167 4.06 -13.13 -1.89
N VAL A 168 4.13 -11.80 -1.80
CA VAL A 168 4.47 -10.93 -2.92
C VAL A 168 5.89 -10.40 -2.78
N GLU A 169 6.60 -10.29 -3.89
CA GLU A 169 7.83 -9.50 -3.99
C GLU A 169 7.51 -8.05 -4.32
N HIS A 170 8.25 -7.12 -3.73
CA HIS A 170 8.10 -5.69 -3.92
C HIS A 170 9.47 -5.02 -3.96
N TYR A 171 9.74 -4.28 -5.03
CA TYR A 171 10.98 -3.55 -5.27
C TYR A 171 10.80 -2.01 -5.20
N GLY A 172 9.68 -1.54 -4.69
CA GLY A 172 9.35 -0.11 -4.64
C GLY A 172 10.29 0.75 -3.79
N TYR A 173 11.15 0.12 -2.97
CA TYR A 173 12.20 0.81 -2.18
C TYR A 173 13.59 0.71 -2.81
N VAL A 174 13.72 0.06 -3.97
CA VAL A 174 14.98 -0.08 -4.70
C VAL A 174 14.96 0.88 -5.89
N TYR A 175 15.76 1.91 -5.82
CA TYR A 175 15.84 2.95 -6.83
C TYR A 175 17.01 2.69 -7.77
N ALA A 176 16.80 2.89 -9.06
CA ALA A 176 17.87 2.73 -10.05
C ALA A 176 18.92 3.85 -9.95
N THR A 177 18.48 5.05 -9.55
CA THR A 177 19.36 6.23 -9.38
C THR A 177 18.99 7.00 -8.12
N GLU A 178 19.91 7.85 -7.63
CA GLU A 178 19.62 8.78 -6.54
C GLU A 178 18.57 9.83 -6.95
N GLU A 179 18.52 10.19 -8.22
CA GLU A 179 17.49 11.09 -8.76
C GLU A 179 16.10 10.50 -8.61
N ASP A 180 15.90 9.22 -8.95
CA ASP A 180 14.62 8.52 -8.78
C ASP A 180 14.18 8.50 -7.31
N LYS A 181 15.12 8.24 -6.40
CA LYS A 181 14.88 8.25 -4.95
C LYS A 181 14.44 9.62 -4.45
N ILE A 182 15.11 10.68 -4.89
CA ILE A 182 14.76 12.07 -4.52
C ILE A 182 13.41 12.48 -5.13
N GLU A 183 13.09 12.05 -6.33
CA GLU A 183 11.80 12.34 -6.96
C GLU A 183 10.65 11.65 -6.20
N HIS A 184 10.84 10.39 -5.82
CA HIS A 184 9.91 9.65 -4.97
C HIS A 184 9.70 10.34 -3.62
N PHE A 185 10.79 10.71 -2.94
CA PHE A 185 10.75 11.47 -1.69
C PHE A 185 9.94 12.77 -1.84
N LYS A 186 10.24 13.60 -2.85
CA LYS A 186 9.55 14.89 -3.06
C LYS A 186 8.04 14.71 -3.27
N ARG A 187 7.64 13.70 -4.03
CA ARG A 187 6.22 13.37 -4.22
C ARG A 187 5.55 13.06 -2.89
N ASN A 188 6.14 12.16 -2.10
CA ASN A 188 5.57 11.72 -0.83
C ASN A 188 5.59 12.84 0.22
N GLN A 189 6.67 13.64 0.29
CA GLN A 189 6.79 14.78 1.18
C GLN A 189 5.61 15.75 1.02
N VAL A 190 5.31 16.17 -0.21
CA VAL A 190 4.20 17.11 -0.48
C VAL A 190 2.88 16.56 0.03
N LEU A 191 2.57 15.30 -0.25
CA LEU A 191 1.33 14.67 0.18
C LEU A 191 1.23 14.53 1.71
N LEU A 192 2.32 14.16 2.36
CA LEU A 192 2.37 14.02 3.82
C LEU A 192 2.29 15.38 4.52
N GLU A 193 2.91 16.42 3.99
CA GLU A 193 2.79 17.78 4.51
C GLU A 193 1.34 18.31 4.40
N GLU A 194 0.62 17.99 3.33
CA GLU A 194 -0.81 18.30 3.19
C GLU A 194 -1.63 17.53 4.24
N MET A 195 -1.38 16.22 4.43
CA MET A 195 -2.05 15.42 5.45
C MET A 195 -1.80 15.97 6.87
N ILE A 196 -0.59 16.43 7.18
CA ILE A 196 -0.26 17.06 8.47
C ILE A 196 -1.03 18.37 8.66
N LYS A 197 -1.26 19.16 7.59
CA LYS A 197 -2.05 20.41 7.67
C LYS A 197 -3.54 20.12 7.87
N GLU A 198 -4.07 19.11 7.20
CA GLU A 198 -5.47 18.68 7.30
C GLU A 198 -5.78 18.04 8.66
N GLU A 199 -4.87 17.21 9.18
CA GLU A 199 -5.01 16.47 10.43
C GLU A 199 -3.82 16.72 11.38
N PRO A 200 -3.67 17.93 11.94
CA PRO A 200 -2.47 18.31 12.69
C PRO A 200 -2.27 17.50 13.98
N GLY A 201 -3.33 16.87 14.49
CA GLY A 201 -3.28 15.98 15.67
C GLY A 201 -2.84 14.56 15.38
N ARG A 202 -2.83 14.09 14.12
CA ARG A 202 -2.46 12.72 13.77
C ARG A 202 -0.95 12.54 13.79
N LEU A 203 -0.49 11.66 14.68
CA LEU A 203 0.94 11.31 14.81
C LEU A 203 1.44 10.51 13.62
N ARG A 204 0.57 9.70 13.02
CA ARG A 204 0.89 8.83 11.89
C ARG A 204 1.56 9.60 10.74
N TRP A 205 1.03 10.74 10.34
CA TRP A 205 1.56 11.49 9.20
C TRP A 205 2.96 12.04 9.45
N ARG A 206 3.22 12.48 10.70
CA ARG A 206 4.57 12.94 11.09
C ARG A 206 5.56 11.80 11.12
N LEU A 207 5.15 10.62 11.57
CA LEU A 207 6.01 9.45 11.55
C LEU A 207 6.33 9.00 10.13
N GLN A 208 5.33 9.01 9.22
CA GLN A 208 5.55 8.68 7.82
C GLN A 208 6.50 9.69 7.16
N LEU A 209 6.29 10.99 7.38
CA LEU A 209 7.20 12.03 6.85
C LEU A 209 8.62 11.89 7.42
N LEU A 210 8.76 11.52 8.67
CA LEU A 210 10.06 11.22 9.28
C LEU A 210 10.75 10.04 8.59
N GLN A 211 10.01 8.99 8.22
CA GLN A 211 10.55 7.85 7.49
C GLN A 211 10.99 8.23 6.07
N GLU A 212 10.27 9.14 5.40
CA GLU A 212 10.70 9.70 4.12
C GLU A 212 12.03 10.45 4.26
N TYR A 213 12.19 11.33 5.26
CA TYR A 213 13.47 12.01 5.50
C TYR A 213 14.60 11.04 5.87
N ARG A 214 14.27 9.94 6.56
CA ARG A 214 15.25 8.88 6.82
C ARG A 214 15.74 8.22 5.54
N SER A 215 14.88 8.05 4.54
CA SER A 215 15.26 7.42 3.27
C SER A 215 16.32 8.19 2.51
N ILE A 216 16.43 9.50 2.73
CA ILE A 216 17.42 10.41 2.10
C ILE A 216 18.49 10.91 3.09
N ASP A 217 18.59 10.30 4.26
CA ASP A 217 19.57 10.63 5.31
C ASP A 217 19.51 12.09 5.81
N ASP A 218 18.33 12.74 5.75
CA ASP A 218 18.14 14.08 6.35
C ASP A 218 17.92 13.97 7.87
N TYR A 219 19.02 13.74 8.57
CA TYR A 219 19.02 13.59 10.03
C TYR A 219 18.55 14.85 10.76
N THR A 220 18.64 16.03 10.13
CA THR A 220 18.16 17.28 10.72
C THR A 220 16.64 17.28 10.79
N GLN A 221 15.95 16.95 9.69
CA GLN A 221 14.51 16.86 9.67
C GLN A 221 13.97 15.69 10.52
N MET A 222 14.70 14.57 10.55
CA MET A 222 14.38 13.46 11.45
C MET A 222 14.33 13.87 12.92
N GLU A 223 15.32 14.66 13.40
CA GLU A 223 15.35 15.16 14.78
C GLU A 223 14.19 16.14 15.04
N ILE A 224 13.92 17.07 14.12
CA ILE A 224 12.81 18.04 14.24
C ILE A 224 11.47 17.32 14.38
N LEU A 225 11.18 16.39 13.48
CA LEU A 225 9.92 15.64 13.48
C LEU A 225 9.83 14.68 14.66
N GLY A 226 10.93 14.03 15.02
CA GLY A 226 11.02 13.15 16.18
C GLY A 226 10.74 13.91 17.49
N ALA A 227 11.33 15.09 17.67
CA ALA A 227 11.10 15.94 18.81
C ALA A 227 9.65 16.45 18.86
N ALA A 228 9.10 16.86 17.70
CA ALA A 228 7.70 17.29 17.62
C ALA A 228 6.73 16.16 17.98
N GLY A 229 6.96 14.93 17.48
CA GLY A 229 6.12 13.77 17.81
C GLY A 229 6.15 13.44 19.30
N VAL A 230 7.33 13.39 19.91
CA VAL A 230 7.49 13.19 21.38
C VAL A 230 6.77 14.28 22.16
N LYS A 231 6.94 15.55 21.77
CA LYS A 231 6.28 16.68 22.41
C LYS A 231 4.75 16.54 22.36
N MET A 232 4.19 16.25 21.18
CA MET A 232 2.75 16.07 21.00
C MET A 232 2.18 14.96 21.89
N ILE A 233 2.92 13.84 22.05
CA ILE A 233 2.50 12.74 22.92
C ILE A 233 2.50 13.17 24.39
N ASN A 234 3.55 13.87 24.83
CA ASN A 234 3.68 14.30 26.22
C ASN A 234 2.71 15.42 26.62
N GLU A 235 2.30 16.25 25.66
CA GLU A 235 1.34 17.36 25.88
C GLU A 235 -0.11 16.95 25.59
N SER A 236 -0.36 15.69 25.22
CA SER A 236 -1.71 15.19 24.96
C SER A 236 -2.50 15.06 26.26
N ASP A 237 -3.68 15.66 26.29
CA ASP A 237 -4.65 15.52 27.41
C ASP A 237 -5.27 14.11 27.48
N THR A 238 -5.01 13.26 26.48
CA THR A 238 -5.47 11.87 26.42
C THR A 238 -4.28 10.91 26.49
N PRO A 239 -3.78 10.58 27.71
CA PRO A 239 -2.60 9.71 27.88
C PRO A 239 -2.82 8.27 27.36
N ASP A 240 -4.05 7.89 27.05
CA ASP A 240 -4.46 6.60 26.52
C ASP A 240 -4.66 6.60 24.98
N ASN A 241 -4.14 7.60 24.27
CA ASN A 241 -4.19 7.62 22.81
C ASN A 241 -3.42 6.40 22.26
N GLU A 242 -4.13 5.54 21.53
CA GLU A 242 -3.58 4.33 20.92
C GLU A 242 -2.40 4.65 19.96
N GLU A 243 -2.51 5.71 19.17
CA GLU A 243 -1.41 6.17 18.30
C GLU A 243 -0.16 6.56 19.10
N ALA A 244 -0.32 7.21 20.25
CA ALA A 244 0.79 7.58 21.11
C ALA A 244 1.55 6.35 21.63
N ARG A 245 0.83 5.33 22.08
CA ARG A 245 1.43 4.07 22.56
C ARG A 245 2.20 3.35 21.46
N VAL A 246 1.66 3.34 20.22
CA VAL A 246 2.27 2.66 19.10
C VAL A 246 3.51 3.41 18.60
N TYR A 247 3.46 4.74 18.52
CA TYR A 247 4.48 5.51 17.80
C TYR A 247 5.57 6.14 18.66
N ILE A 248 5.39 6.23 20.00
CA ILE A 248 6.36 6.88 20.88
C ILE A 248 7.76 6.29 20.76
N GLY A 249 7.87 4.96 20.71
CA GLY A 249 9.14 4.27 20.53
C GLY A 249 9.82 4.60 19.20
N SER A 250 9.04 4.73 18.15
CA SER A 250 9.54 5.08 16.80
C SER A 250 10.09 6.51 16.74
N PHE A 251 9.42 7.48 17.40
CA PHE A 251 9.91 8.86 17.48
C PHE A 251 11.22 8.96 18.29
N TYR A 252 11.33 8.24 19.41
CA TYR A 252 12.59 8.19 20.18
C TYR A 252 13.72 7.51 19.39
N ALA A 253 13.43 6.38 18.75
CA ALA A 253 14.43 5.67 17.92
C ALA A 253 14.94 6.56 16.78
N ALA A 254 14.06 7.30 16.11
CA ALA A 254 14.45 8.22 15.06
C ALA A 254 15.36 9.34 15.55
N ARG A 255 15.13 9.90 16.74
CA ARG A 255 16.00 10.91 17.37
C ARG A 255 17.39 10.35 17.69
N ILE A 256 17.44 9.11 18.18
CA ILE A 256 18.72 8.42 18.44
C ILE A 256 19.49 8.23 17.14
N LEU A 257 18.83 7.73 16.11
CA LEU A 257 19.45 7.56 14.78
C LEU A 257 19.92 8.88 14.18
N ALA A 258 19.12 9.95 14.32
CA ALA A 258 19.52 11.28 13.85
C ALA A 258 20.74 11.82 14.59
N ALA A 259 20.86 11.56 15.87
CA ALA A 259 22.06 11.95 16.64
C ALA A 259 23.32 11.18 16.19
N MET A 260 23.17 9.87 15.91
CA MET A 260 24.28 9.02 15.44
C MET A 260 24.70 9.34 14.00
N GLY A 261 23.78 9.74 13.14
CA GLY A 261 24.06 10.05 11.74
C GLY A 261 24.63 11.45 11.50
N LYS A 262 24.67 12.31 12.53
CA LYS A 262 25.30 13.64 12.49
C LYS A 262 26.80 13.63 12.85
N GLU A 263 27.32 12.50 13.36
CA GLU A 263 28.73 12.29 13.66
C GLU A 263 29.48 11.75 12.44
#